data_aecb533d4d9ddcfe009b2681fb21acd5
#
_entry.id   aecb533d4d9ddcfe009b2681fb21acd5
#
_cell.length_a   1.000
_cell.length_b   1.000
_cell.length_c   1.000
_cell.angle_alpha   90.00
_cell.angle_beta   90.00
_cell.angle_gamma   90.00
#
_symmetry.space_group_name_H-M   'P 1'
#
loop_
_entity.id
_entity.type
_entity.pdbx_description
1 polymer ?
#
loop_
_entity_poly.entity_id
_entity_poly.type
_entity_poly.pdbx_seq_one_letter_code
_entity_poly.pdbx_strand_id
1 'polypeptide(L)'
;MYQPNTFDLSRLKERASQFENQLKRHKEGVTTPEEFRPLRLQNGLYIQRHAPMLRIAIAYGMLNTRQLKSLAQITTEYDRGYGHLTTRQNMQLNWIKVDDVPKALKELAEVGLHGIQSSGNCLRNITSDALAGICKGEIVDPRPYAEILRQWSTFHPELSFLPRKFKVAFTGAVEDRALIQVHDLAFEAIAPEPEVRFRVRAGGGLGRTPVLGPVIHDSLHWTDITRYTHALMRLYNRLGRRDNLTKARIKILIRSVGTDEFKKLLDEEFTDVKQNFKQLDLSLIHI
;
A
#
# COMPACT_ATOMS: atom_id res chain seq x y z
N MET A 1 -16.87 -6.61 4.49
CA MET A 1 -16.13 -5.68 3.60
C MET A 1 -16.20 -4.29 4.21
N TYR A 2 -15.06 -3.61 4.35
CA TYR A 2 -15.00 -2.23 4.82
C TYR A 2 -15.87 -1.29 3.96
N GLN A 3 -16.63 -0.44 4.62
CA GLN A 3 -17.40 0.61 3.97
C GLN A 3 -16.86 1.96 4.46
N PRO A 4 -16.35 2.82 3.54
CA PRO A 4 -15.88 4.15 3.91
C PRO A 4 -16.99 4.96 4.58
N ASN A 5 -16.67 5.56 5.71
CA ASN A 5 -17.58 6.48 6.38
C ASN A 5 -17.51 7.89 5.76
N THR A 6 -18.33 8.82 6.25
CA THR A 6 -18.38 10.19 5.74
C THR A 6 -17.04 10.93 5.87
N PHE A 7 -16.27 10.65 6.93
CA PHE A 7 -14.95 11.23 7.13
C PHE A 7 -13.96 10.75 6.07
N ASP A 8 -13.90 9.44 5.80
CA ASP A 8 -13.03 8.87 4.76
C ASP A 8 -13.34 9.45 3.39
N LEU A 9 -14.64 9.50 3.02
CA LEU A 9 -15.06 10.06 1.74
C LEU A 9 -14.71 11.55 1.64
N SER A 10 -14.86 12.33 2.72
CA SER A 10 -14.48 13.74 2.71
C SER A 10 -12.99 13.94 2.49
N ARG A 11 -12.12 13.10 3.10
CA ARG A 11 -10.67 13.15 2.93
C ARG A 11 -10.26 12.79 1.49
N LEU A 12 -10.93 11.83 0.86
CA LEU A 12 -10.66 11.47 -0.53
C LEU A 12 -11.08 12.59 -1.49
N LYS A 13 -12.22 13.23 -1.27
CA LYS A 13 -12.69 14.39 -2.04
C LYS A 13 -11.75 15.60 -1.89
N GLU A 14 -11.31 15.89 -0.68
CA GLU A 14 -10.30 16.91 -0.41
C GLU A 14 -9.01 16.62 -1.18
N ARG A 15 -8.55 15.37 -1.17
CA ARG A 15 -7.36 14.96 -1.90
C ARG A 15 -7.50 15.11 -3.41
N ALA A 16 -8.65 14.77 -3.98
CA ALA A 16 -8.94 14.97 -5.40
C ALA A 16 -8.91 16.46 -5.78
N SER A 17 -9.51 17.31 -4.96
CA SER A 17 -9.50 18.77 -5.14
C SER A 17 -8.11 19.40 -5.00
N GLN A 18 -7.32 18.89 -4.05
CA GLN A 18 -5.91 19.28 -3.90
C GLN A 18 -5.10 18.94 -5.15
N PHE A 19 -5.30 17.74 -5.72
CA PHE A 19 -4.62 17.36 -6.94
C PHE A 19 -5.01 18.24 -8.14
N GLU A 20 -6.28 18.60 -8.28
CA GLU A 20 -6.76 19.52 -9.30
C GLU A 20 -6.04 20.89 -9.23
N ASN A 21 -5.90 21.44 -8.02
CA ASN A 21 -5.15 22.68 -7.80
C ASN A 21 -3.65 22.51 -8.14
N GLN A 22 -3.04 21.40 -7.75
CA GLN A 22 -1.63 21.11 -8.09
C GLN A 22 -1.43 21.01 -9.60
N LEU A 23 -2.34 20.37 -10.33
CA LEU A 23 -2.29 20.30 -11.80
C LEU A 23 -2.48 21.67 -12.45
N LYS A 24 -3.44 22.48 -11.95
CA LYS A 24 -3.65 23.85 -12.42
C LYS A 24 -2.37 24.68 -12.29
N ARG A 25 -1.76 24.71 -11.11
CA ARG A 25 -0.51 25.43 -10.86
C ARG A 25 0.64 24.96 -11.77
N HIS A 26 0.71 23.65 -12.03
CA HIS A 26 1.69 23.09 -12.96
C HIS A 26 1.47 23.58 -14.40
N LYS A 27 0.22 23.64 -14.88
CA LYS A 27 -0.13 24.15 -16.20
C LYS A 27 0.14 25.66 -16.36
N GLU A 28 -0.03 26.41 -15.28
CA GLU A 28 0.27 27.85 -15.22
C GLU A 28 1.79 28.14 -15.09
N GLY A 29 2.63 27.07 -15.04
CA GLY A 29 4.09 27.23 -14.93
C GLY A 29 4.58 27.58 -13.52
N VAL A 30 3.69 27.55 -12.50
CA VAL A 30 4.06 27.84 -11.09
C VAL A 30 4.91 26.72 -10.50
N THR A 31 4.76 25.48 -10.98
CA THR A 31 5.58 24.34 -10.58
C THR A 31 6.24 23.69 -11.78
N THR A 32 7.51 23.34 -11.63
CA THR A 32 8.28 22.62 -12.65
C THR A 32 7.79 21.18 -12.81
N PRO A 33 8.11 20.47 -13.90
CA PRO A 33 7.81 19.05 -14.05
C PRO A 33 8.41 18.17 -12.93
N GLU A 34 9.59 18.52 -12.44
CA GLU A 34 10.30 17.83 -11.35
C GLU A 34 9.56 17.98 -10.03
N GLU A 35 9.09 19.18 -9.71
CA GLU A 35 8.29 19.46 -8.49
C GLU A 35 6.89 18.83 -8.58
N PHE A 36 6.26 18.85 -9.74
CA PHE A 36 4.95 18.23 -9.94
C PHE A 36 5.03 16.68 -9.91
N ARG A 37 6.16 16.08 -10.27
CA ARG A 37 6.33 14.64 -10.33
C ARG A 37 5.98 13.91 -9.03
N PRO A 38 6.50 14.25 -7.84
CA PRO A 38 6.10 13.59 -6.60
C PRO A 38 4.61 13.76 -6.30
N LEU A 39 4.03 14.94 -6.57
CA LEU A 39 2.62 15.25 -6.32
C LEU A 39 1.69 14.35 -7.16
N ARG A 40 1.96 14.24 -8.46
CA ARG A 40 1.15 13.37 -9.32
C ARG A 40 1.32 11.89 -9.01
N LEU A 41 2.53 11.47 -8.64
CA LEU A 41 2.79 10.08 -8.25
C LEU A 41 2.04 9.70 -6.97
N GLN A 42 1.89 10.61 -6.00
CA GLN A 42 1.09 10.38 -4.80
C GLN A 42 -0.39 10.12 -5.11
N ASN A 43 -0.89 10.56 -6.26
CA ASN A 43 -2.26 10.36 -6.73
C ASN A 43 -2.39 9.25 -7.78
N GLY A 44 -1.35 8.46 -8.01
CA GLY A 44 -1.38 7.33 -8.94
C GLY A 44 -1.11 7.68 -10.41
N LEU A 45 -0.85 8.96 -10.74
CA LEU A 45 -0.64 9.39 -12.11
C LEU A 45 0.82 9.23 -12.56
N TYR A 46 1.02 8.43 -13.60
CA TYR A 46 2.29 8.25 -14.31
C TYR A 46 2.23 8.96 -15.65
N ILE A 47 3.31 9.61 -16.04
CA ILE A 47 3.54 10.02 -17.43
C ILE A 47 4.48 8.97 -18.01
N GLN A 48 3.95 8.10 -18.84
CA GLN A 48 4.69 7.05 -19.52
C GLN A 48 5.05 7.49 -20.95
N ARG A 49 5.92 6.70 -21.61
CA ARG A 49 6.45 7.05 -22.95
C ARG A 49 5.36 7.28 -23.99
N HIS A 50 4.28 6.47 -23.96
CA HIS A 50 3.26 6.49 -25.02
C HIS A 50 1.98 7.20 -24.58
N ALA A 51 1.63 7.15 -23.30
CA ALA A 51 0.44 7.79 -22.76
C ALA A 51 0.54 7.97 -21.24
N PRO A 52 -0.19 8.92 -20.65
CA PRO A 52 -0.40 8.97 -19.22
C PRO A 52 -1.14 7.72 -18.74
N MET A 53 -0.90 7.33 -17.50
CA MET A 53 -1.55 6.18 -16.87
C MET A 53 -1.95 6.53 -15.44
N LEU A 54 -3.23 6.36 -15.11
CA LEU A 54 -3.72 6.46 -13.74
C LEU A 54 -3.84 5.05 -13.15
N ARG A 55 -3.23 4.84 -11.97
CA ARG A 55 -3.37 3.61 -11.21
C ARG A 55 -4.25 3.83 -10.00
N ILE A 56 -5.30 3.02 -9.92
CA ILE A 56 -6.30 3.03 -8.86
C ILE A 56 -5.96 1.93 -7.87
N ALA A 57 -5.86 2.27 -6.59
CA ALA A 57 -5.62 1.32 -5.53
C ALA A 57 -6.91 0.56 -5.19
N ILE A 58 -6.83 -0.76 -5.19
CA ILE A 58 -7.90 -1.64 -4.75
C ILE A 58 -7.35 -2.46 -3.60
N ALA A 59 -7.75 -2.11 -2.38
CA ALA A 59 -7.24 -2.73 -1.17
C ALA A 59 -7.52 -4.23 -1.17
N TYR A 60 -6.48 -5.03 -0.94
CA TYR A 60 -6.52 -6.50 -0.94
C TYR A 60 -7.41 -7.11 -2.05
N GLY A 61 -7.50 -6.42 -3.19
CA GLY A 61 -8.20 -6.88 -4.40
C GLY A 61 -9.72 -6.87 -4.33
N MET A 62 -10.33 -6.26 -3.32
CA MET A 62 -11.76 -6.36 -3.05
C MET A 62 -12.52 -5.16 -3.60
N LEU A 63 -13.56 -5.43 -4.41
CA LEU A 63 -14.46 -4.44 -4.99
C LEU A 63 -15.91 -4.81 -4.68
N ASN A 64 -16.72 -3.82 -4.36
CA ASN A 64 -18.16 -3.96 -4.36
C ASN A 64 -18.78 -3.60 -5.73
N THR A 65 -20.05 -3.91 -5.92
CA THR A 65 -20.75 -3.67 -7.19
C THR A 65 -20.83 -2.19 -7.57
N ARG A 66 -20.96 -1.29 -6.59
CA ARG A 66 -20.98 0.17 -6.81
C ARG A 66 -19.61 0.66 -7.31
N GLN A 67 -18.53 0.18 -6.70
CA GLN A 67 -17.17 0.48 -7.13
C GLN A 67 -16.89 -0.06 -8.53
N LEU A 68 -17.30 -1.29 -8.82
CA LEU A 68 -17.12 -1.89 -10.13
C LEU A 68 -17.88 -1.13 -11.23
N LYS A 69 -19.12 -0.70 -10.97
CA LYS A 69 -19.88 0.15 -11.88
C LYS A 69 -19.21 1.49 -12.15
N SER A 70 -18.72 2.15 -11.08
CA SER A 70 -17.98 3.42 -11.21
C SER A 70 -16.70 3.25 -12.04
N LEU A 71 -15.93 2.18 -11.79
CA LEU A 71 -14.74 1.87 -12.60
C LEU A 71 -15.08 1.63 -14.07
N ALA A 72 -16.16 0.91 -14.37
CA ALA A 72 -16.62 0.68 -15.74
C ALA A 72 -17.00 2.00 -16.43
N GLN A 73 -17.74 2.87 -15.76
CA GLN A 73 -18.09 4.20 -16.27
C GLN A 73 -16.85 5.05 -16.54
N ILE A 74 -15.94 5.15 -15.56
CA ILE A 74 -14.71 5.94 -15.67
C ILE A 74 -13.82 5.44 -16.83
N THR A 75 -13.73 4.12 -17.05
CA THR A 75 -12.97 3.58 -18.18
C THR A 75 -13.58 3.95 -19.52
N THR A 76 -14.90 4.00 -19.61
CA THR A 76 -15.62 4.36 -20.84
C THR A 76 -15.53 5.86 -21.12
N GLU A 77 -15.60 6.68 -20.07
CA GLU A 77 -15.64 8.15 -20.22
C GLU A 77 -14.25 8.75 -20.41
N TYR A 78 -13.23 8.27 -19.67
CA TYR A 78 -11.92 8.91 -19.61
C TYR A 78 -10.77 8.09 -20.20
N ASP A 79 -10.99 6.83 -20.58
CA ASP A 79 -9.98 5.97 -21.20
C ASP A 79 -10.55 5.34 -22.48
N ARG A 80 -10.26 4.12 -22.78
CA ARG A 80 -10.64 3.40 -24.02
C ARG A 80 -11.73 2.35 -23.80
N GLY A 81 -12.50 2.44 -22.73
CA GLY A 81 -13.58 1.53 -22.40
C GLY A 81 -13.12 0.21 -21.76
N TYR A 82 -11.85 0.11 -21.36
CA TYR A 82 -11.34 -1.05 -20.64
C TYR A 82 -10.29 -0.66 -19.60
N GLY A 83 -10.15 -1.46 -18.53
CA GLY A 83 -9.13 -1.29 -17.52
C GLY A 83 -8.18 -2.48 -17.49
N HIS A 84 -6.96 -2.26 -16.98
CA HIS A 84 -5.94 -3.28 -16.80
C HIS A 84 -5.82 -3.68 -15.32
N LEU A 85 -6.15 -4.91 -14.98
CA LEU A 85 -5.93 -5.47 -13.65
C LEU A 85 -4.45 -5.85 -13.48
N THR A 86 -3.87 -5.51 -12.32
CA THR A 86 -2.44 -5.73 -12.07
C THR A 86 -2.21 -6.90 -11.14
N THR A 87 -1.00 -7.48 -11.16
CA THR A 87 -0.55 -8.52 -10.23
C THR A 87 -0.47 -8.03 -8.76
N ARG A 88 -0.70 -6.74 -8.52
CA ARG A 88 -0.80 -6.15 -7.17
C ARG A 88 -2.24 -5.71 -6.85
N GLN A 89 -3.21 -6.37 -7.47
CA GLN A 89 -4.63 -6.15 -7.19
C GLN A 89 -5.06 -4.68 -7.33
N ASN A 90 -4.46 -3.96 -8.29
CA ASN A 90 -4.83 -2.60 -8.65
C ASN A 90 -5.45 -2.59 -10.04
N MET A 91 -6.10 -1.50 -10.40
CA MET A 91 -6.55 -1.24 -11.76
C MET A 91 -5.77 -0.08 -12.38
N GLN A 92 -5.52 -0.13 -13.68
CA GLN A 92 -4.87 0.93 -14.46
C GLN A 92 -5.75 1.39 -15.60
N LEU A 93 -5.82 2.70 -15.77
CA LEU A 93 -6.28 3.40 -16.95
C LEU A 93 -5.03 3.82 -17.72
N ASN A 94 -4.78 3.23 -18.89
CA ASN A 94 -3.48 3.35 -19.55
C ASN A 94 -3.42 4.47 -20.60
N TRP A 95 -4.54 5.16 -20.87
CA TRP A 95 -4.68 6.15 -21.92
C TRP A 95 -5.42 7.42 -21.48
N ILE A 96 -5.67 7.56 -20.17
CA ILE A 96 -6.37 8.72 -19.61
C ILE A 96 -5.62 10.01 -19.91
N LYS A 97 -6.33 11.05 -20.35
CA LYS A 97 -5.75 12.37 -20.51
C LYS A 97 -5.45 13.00 -19.16
N VAL A 98 -4.32 13.69 -19.03
CA VAL A 98 -3.92 14.35 -17.77
C VAL A 98 -5.00 15.31 -17.25
N ASP A 99 -5.71 15.98 -18.16
CA ASP A 99 -6.75 16.95 -17.86
C ASP A 99 -8.02 16.33 -17.29
N ASP A 100 -8.26 15.08 -17.57
CA ASP A 100 -9.44 14.35 -17.07
C ASP A 100 -9.15 13.64 -15.73
N VAL A 101 -7.87 13.52 -15.33
CA VAL A 101 -7.50 12.86 -14.06
C VAL A 101 -8.19 13.47 -12.83
N PRO A 102 -8.30 14.82 -12.67
CA PRO A 102 -9.02 15.39 -11.53
C PRO A 102 -10.49 14.95 -11.47
N LYS A 103 -11.17 14.88 -12.61
CA LYS A 103 -12.57 14.42 -12.68
C LYS A 103 -12.67 12.95 -12.28
N ALA A 104 -11.84 12.10 -12.88
CA ALA A 104 -11.79 10.68 -12.54
C ALA A 104 -11.50 10.45 -11.04
N LEU A 105 -10.58 11.21 -10.43
CA LEU A 105 -10.29 11.12 -9.00
C LEU A 105 -11.48 11.56 -8.12
N LYS A 106 -12.24 12.58 -8.53
CA LYS A 106 -13.45 13.01 -7.83
C LYS A 106 -14.53 11.91 -7.87
N GLU A 107 -14.78 11.32 -9.04
CA GLU A 107 -15.74 10.21 -9.18
C GLU A 107 -15.32 8.96 -8.39
N LEU A 108 -14.03 8.61 -8.41
CA LEU A 108 -13.47 7.54 -7.59
C LEU A 108 -13.71 7.80 -6.10
N ALA A 109 -13.55 9.04 -5.65
CA ALA A 109 -13.75 9.43 -4.25
C ALA A 109 -15.21 9.22 -3.80
N GLU A 110 -16.21 9.38 -4.68
CA GLU A 110 -17.64 9.14 -4.35
C GLU A 110 -17.93 7.67 -3.97
N VAL A 111 -17.09 6.75 -4.41
CA VAL A 111 -17.21 5.31 -4.11
C VAL A 111 -16.09 4.80 -3.19
N GLY A 112 -15.31 5.71 -2.59
CA GLY A 112 -14.22 5.34 -1.67
C GLY A 112 -13.00 4.73 -2.35
N LEU A 113 -12.79 4.98 -3.65
CA LEU A 113 -11.60 4.59 -4.40
C LEU A 113 -10.67 5.78 -4.61
N HIS A 114 -9.38 5.50 -4.84
CA HIS A 114 -8.35 6.52 -4.98
C HIS A 114 -7.08 5.99 -5.66
N GLY A 115 -6.19 6.90 -6.08
CA GLY A 115 -4.86 6.57 -6.61
C GLY A 115 -3.74 6.55 -5.55
N ILE A 116 -4.04 6.87 -4.28
CA ILE A 116 -3.06 6.95 -3.19
C ILE A 116 -2.45 5.56 -2.94
N GLN A 117 -1.15 5.49 -2.58
CA GLN A 117 -0.42 4.23 -2.37
C GLN A 117 -0.29 3.33 -3.61
N SER A 118 -0.72 3.76 -4.78
CA SER A 118 -0.55 2.98 -6.01
C SER A 118 0.77 3.28 -6.73
N SER A 119 1.49 4.36 -6.35
CA SER A 119 2.65 4.91 -7.05
C SER A 119 3.62 5.60 -6.08
N GLY A 120 4.82 5.94 -6.54
CA GLY A 120 5.83 6.65 -5.75
C GLY A 120 6.64 5.79 -4.79
N ASN A 121 7.44 6.44 -3.97
CA ASN A 121 8.26 5.83 -2.92
C ASN A 121 7.51 5.86 -1.59
N CYS A 122 6.44 5.11 -1.50
CA CYS A 122 5.57 5.03 -0.34
C CYS A 122 5.30 3.56 0.03
N LEU A 123 4.65 3.35 1.16
CA LEU A 123 3.97 2.10 1.44
C LEU A 123 2.85 1.93 0.41
N ARG A 124 2.93 0.82 -0.36
CA ARG A 124 2.04 0.56 -1.50
C ARG A 124 0.76 -0.12 -1.05
N ASN A 125 -0.24 -0.10 -1.93
CA ASN A 125 -1.46 -0.87 -1.76
C ASN A 125 -1.17 -2.25 -1.18
N ILE A 126 -1.92 -2.65 -0.16
CA ILE A 126 -1.77 -3.93 0.53
C ILE A 126 -2.48 -4.99 -0.28
N THR A 127 -1.83 -6.12 -0.48
CA THR A 127 -2.38 -7.27 -1.21
C THR A 127 -2.66 -8.44 -0.28
N SER A 128 -3.55 -9.32 -0.69
CA SER A 128 -3.88 -10.55 0.02
C SER A 128 -4.14 -11.69 -0.96
N ASP A 129 -4.48 -12.85 -0.44
CA ASP A 129 -4.95 -14.00 -1.22
C ASP A 129 -6.25 -13.63 -1.98
N ALA A 130 -6.34 -14.00 -3.24
CA ALA A 130 -7.54 -13.79 -4.05
C ALA A 130 -8.75 -14.57 -3.56
N LEU A 131 -8.54 -15.65 -2.79
CA LEU A 131 -9.57 -16.50 -2.18
C LEU A 131 -9.74 -16.22 -0.67
N ALA A 132 -9.23 -15.11 -0.16
CA ALA A 132 -9.36 -14.73 1.24
C ALA A 132 -10.84 -14.71 1.68
N GLY A 133 -11.13 -15.35 2.82
CA GLY A 133 -12.47 -15.48 3.40
C GLY A 133 -13.32 -16.62 2.84
N ILE A 134 -12.82 -17.36 1.84
CA ILE A 134 -13.58 -18.47 1.21
C ILE A 134 -12.73 -19.70 0.94
N CYS A 135 -11.43 -19.67 1.16
CA CYS A 135 -10.59 -20.81 0.78
C CYS A 135 -10.60 -21.92 1.84
N LYS A 136 -10.58 -23.16 1.37
CA LYS A 136 -10.38 -24.31 2.24
C LYS A 136 -8.97 -24.27 2.84
N GLY A 137 -8.87 -24.51 4.16
CA GLY A 137 -7.58 -24.46 4.85
C GLY A 137 -7.12 -23.06 5.23
N GLU A 138 -8.01 -22.07 5.20
CA GLU A 138 -7.76 -20.75 5.78
C GLU A 138 -7.73 -20.84 7.30
N ILE A 139 -6.67 -20.33 7.92
CA ILE A 139 -6.49 -20.25 9.37
C ILE A 139 -7.36 -19.12 9.92
N VAL A 140 -7.34 -17.99 9.23
CA VAL A 140 -8.14 -16.80 9.53
C VAL A 140 -8.28 -15.94 8.25
N ASP A 141 -9.39 -15.25 8.10
CA ASP A 141 -9.54 -14.26 7.02
C ASP A 141 -8.53 -13.12 7.19
N PRO A 142 -7.57 -12.94 6.28
CA PRO A 142 -6.52 -11.92 6.43
C PRO A 142 -6.99 -10.50 6.11
N ARG A 143 -8.17 -10.33 5.50
CA ARG A 143 -8.67 -9.03 5.02
C ARG A 143 -8.91 -7.99 6.13
N PRO A 144 -9.47 -8.32 7.30
CA PRO A 144 -9.59 -7.39 8.41
C PRO A 144 -8.24 -6.80 8.85
N TYR A 145 -7.22 -7.64 8.94
CA TYR A 145 -5.87 -7.23 9.37
C TYR A 145 -5.15 -6.38 8.31
N ALA A 146 -5.35 -6.72 7.03
CA ALA A 146 -4.89 -5.92 5.91
C ALA A 146 -5.57 -4.54 5.89
N GLU A 147 -6.86 -4.48 6.24
CA GLU A 147 -7.63 -3.24 6.33
C GLU A 147 -7.15 -2.33 7.48
N ILE A 148 -6.87 -2.90 8.65
CA ILE A 148 -6.26 -2.16 9.78
C ILE A 148 -4.99 -1.44 9.32
N LEU A 149 -4.10 -2.18 8.68
CA LEU A 149 -2.84 -1.60 8.20
C LEU A 149 -3.06 -0.58 7.07
N ARG A 150 -4.04 -0.81 6.18
CA ARG A 150 -4.40 0.12 5.11
C ARG A 150 -4.89 1.45 5.68
N GLN A 151 -5.85 1.42 6.59
CA GLN A 151 -6.41 2.64 7.19
C GLN A 151 -5.31 3.44 7.90
N TRP A 152 -4.51 2.79 8.73
CA TRP A 152 -3.40 3.43 9.42
C TRP A 152 -2.38 4.06 8.45
N SER A 153 -2.09 3.41 7.32
CA SER A 153 -1.00 3.82 6.43
C SER A 153 -1.39 4.82 5.34
N THR A 154 -2.68 4.92 4.97
CA THR A 154 -3.12 5.62 3.75
C THR A 154 -2.72 7.10 3.71
N PHE A 155 -2.86 7.84 4.80
CA PHE A 155 -2.48 9.25 4.92
C PHE A 155 -1.33 9.49 5.91
N HIS A 156 -0.63 8.42 6.31
CA HIS A 156 0.46 8.54 7.27
C HIS A 156 1.64 9.32 6.65
N PRO A 157 2.05 10.47 7.22
CA PRO A 157 3.02 11.36 6.59
C PRO A 157 4.39 10.70 6.40
N GLU A 158 4.87 9.92 7.36
CA GLU A 158 6.18 9.25 7.30
C GLU A 158 6.26 8.16 6.22
N LEU A 159 5.11 7.68 5.71
CA LEU A 159 5.06 6.59 4.74
C LEU A 159 4.99 7.06 3.28
N SER A 160 4.99 8.39 3.05
CA SER A 160 4.87 8.98 1.72
C SER A 160 6.22 9.22 1.03
N PHE A 161 7.33 9.22 1.78
CA PHE A 161 8.68 9.56 1.30
C PHE A 161 9.73 8.53 1.76
N LEU A 162 9.43 7.26 1.58
CA LEU A 162 10.35 6.16 1.88
C LEU A 162 11.57 6.16 0.94
N PRO A 163 12.69 5.53 1.31
CA PRO A 163 13.85 5.38 0.41
C PRO A 163 13.48 4.76 -0.95
N ARG A 164 12.54 3.81 -0.94
CA ARG A 164 11.98 3.19 -2.16
C ARG A 164 10.57 2.66 -1.88
N LYS A 165 9.80 2.37 -2.97
CA LYS A 165 8.49 1.70 -2.88
C LYS A 165 8.55 0.49 -1.96
N PHE A 166 7.55 0.37 -1.10
CA PHE A 166 7.46 -0.68 -0.09
C PHE A 166 6.14 -1.44 -0.25
N LYS A 167 6.21 -2.75 -0.44
CA LYS A 167 5.08 -3.62 -0.75
C LYS A 167 4.76 -4.51 0.43
N VAL A 168 3.49 -4.57 0.80
CA VAL A 168 3.00 -5.42 1.89
C VAL A 168 1.99 -6.43 1.36
N ALA A 169 2.01 -7.64 1.90
CA ALA A 169 1.02 -8.67 1.61
C ALA A 169 0.64 -9.45 2.87
N PHE A 170 -0.58 -9.96 2.87
CA PHE A 170 -1.13 -10.85 3.91
C PHE A 170 -1.55 -12.18 3.28
N THR A 171 -1.40 -13.26 4.02
CA THR A 171 -2.06 -14.54 3.73
C THR A 171 -2.66 -15.11 5.01
N GLY A 172 -3.88 -15.64 4.91
CA GLY A 172 -4.59 -16.30 5.98
C GLY A 172 -4.60 -17.82 5.84
N ALA A 173 -4.14 -18.35 4.71
CA ALA A 173 -4.16 -19.76 4.39
C ALA A 173 -2.77 -20.41 4.52
N VAL A 174 -2.76 -21.72 4.73
CA VAL A 174 -1.53 -22.53 4.77
C VAL A 174 -0.81 -22.47 3.42
N GLU A 175 -1.57 -22.45 2.32
CA GLU A 175 -1.02 -22.30 0.97
C GLU A 175 -0.78 -20.82 0.62
N ASP A 176 0.44 -20.45 0.30
CA ASP A 176 0.81 -19.09 -0.08
C ASP A 176 0.45 -18.75 -1.54
N ARG A 177 -0.81 -18.45 -1.81
CA ARG A 177 -1.29 -17.94 -3.11
C ARG A 177 -1.03 -16.44 -3.32
N ALA A 178 -0.72 -15.71 -2.26
CA ALA A 178 -0.40 -14.29 -2.32
C ALA A 178 1.07 -14.02 -2.65
N LEU A 179 1.91 -15.06 -2.73
CA LEU A 179 3.36 -14.98 -2.93
C LEU A 179 4.02 -14.01 -1.93
N ILE A 180 3.65 -14.14 -0.65
CA ILE A 180 4.06 -13.19 0.39
C ILE A 180 5.58 -13.10 0.53
N GLN A 181 6.30 -14.19 0.28
CA GLN A 181 7.75 -14.26 0.45
C GLN A 181 8.53 -13.31 -0.47
N VAL A 182 7.92 -12.81 -1.56
CA VAL A 182 8.55 -11.84 -2.48
C VAL A 182 8.15 -10.38 -2.19
N HIS A 183 7.55 -10.14 -1.03
CA HIS A 183 7.16 -8.79 -0.59
C HIS A 183 8.20 -8.15 0.33
N ASP A 184 8.18 -6.83 0.40
CA ASP A 184 9.08 -6.07 1.29
C ASP A 184 8.74 -6.33 2.77
N LEU A 185 7.45 -6.55 3.06
CA LEU A 185 6.92 -7.00 4.34
C LEU A 185 5.76 -7.96 4.08
N ALA A 186 5.65 -9.02 4.86
CA ALA A 186 4.58 -10.00 4.71
C ALA A 186 4.14 -10.55 6.06
N PHE A 187 2.83 -10.79 6.16
CA PHE A 187 2.16 -11.36 7.32
C PHE A 187 1.49 -12.68 6.93
N GLU A 188 1.96 -13.77 7.52
CA GLU A 188 1.45 -15.13 7.33
C GLU A 188 0.72 -15.55 8.61
N ALA A 189 -0.59 -15.77 8.53
CA ALA A 189 -1.36 -16.23 9.69
C ALA A 189 -0.89 -17.60 10.15
N ILE A 190 -0.70 -17.77 11.46
CA ILE A 190 -0.22 -19.02 12.08
C ILE A 190 -1.10 -19.49 13.24
N ALA A 191 -2.03 -18.66 13.70
CA ALA A 191 -2.99 -19.02 14.72
C ALA A 191 -4.37 -18.42 14.42
N PRO A 192 -5.46 -19.17 14.69
CA PRO A 192 -6.82 -18.71 14.47
C PRO A 192 -7.32 -17.78 15.60
N GLU A 193 -8.53 -17.28 15.44
CA GLU A 193 -9.24 -16.58 16.53
C GLU A 193 -9.44 -17.50 17.75
N PRO A 194 -9.46 -16.93 18.98
CA PRO A 194 -9.38 -15.48 19.30
C PRO A 194 -7.94 -14.94 19.37
N GLU A 195 -6.91 -15.76 19.36
CA GLU A 195 -5.51 -15.42 19.56
C GLU A 195 -4.73 -15.34 18.25
N VAL A 196 -5.23 -14.56 17.30
CA VAL A 196 -4.64 -14.46 15.97
C VAL A 196 -3.20 -13.96 16.03
N ARG A 197 -2.32 -14.72 15.38
CA ARG A 197 -0.89 -14.42 15.29
C ARG A 197 -0.38 -14.56 13.88
N PHE A 198 0.64 -13.78 13.58
CA PHE A 198 1.28 -13.77 12.26
C PHE A 198 2.77 -14.06 12.39
N ARG A 199 3.26 -14.94 11.54
CA ARG A 199 4.68 -14.98 11.20
C ARG A 199 4.97 -13.82 10.27
N VAL A 200 6.02 -13.05 10.56
CA VAL A 200 6.36 -11.87 9.78
C VAL A 200 7.65 -12.09 9.00
N ARG A 201 7.60 -11.77 7.72
CA ARG A 201 8.76 -11.82 6.82
C ARG A 201 9.08 -10.42 6.29
N ALA A 202 10.36 -10.12 6.07
CA ALA A 202 10.74 -8.88 5.41
C ALA A 202 11.90 -9.08 4.44
N GLY A 203 12.04 -8.12 3.51
CA GLY A 203 13.17 -8.09 2.58
C GLY A 203 13.01 -8.98 1.36
N GLY A 204 11.80 -9.46 1.08
CA GLY A 204 11.51 -10.12 -0.19
C GLY A 204 11.49 -9.15 -1.36
N GLY A 205 11.62 -9.67 -2.57
CA GLY A 205 11.49 -8.84 -3.76
C GLY A 205 11.88 -9.53 -5.05
N LEU A 206 11.15 -9.22 -6.09
CA LEU A 206 11.44 -9.58 -7.47
C LEU A 206 12.33 -8.52 -8.14
N GLY A 207 12.61 -8.68 -9.41
CA GLY A 207 13.42 -7.82 -10.24
C GLY A 207 14.75 -8.46 -10.57
N ARG A 208 15.78 -7.67 -10.86
CA ARG A 208 17.07 -8.16 -11.34
C ARG A 208 17.75 -9.19 -10.41
N THR A 209 17.54 -9.08 -9.12
CA THR A 209 18.07 -10.03 -8.12
C THR A 209 16.91 -10.46 -7.23
N PRO A 210 16.18 -11.54 -7.54
CA PRO A 210 15.09 -12.03 -6.71
C PRO A 210 15.61 -12.50 -5.34
N VAL A 211 14.80 -12.23 -4.29
CA VAL A 211 15.09 -12.66 -2.92
C VAL A 211 13.79 -13.05 -2.25
N LEU A 212 13.76 -14.16 -1.53
CA LEU A 212 12.70 -14.52 -0.61
C LEU A 212 12.98 -13.84 0.74
N GLY A 213 11.96 -13.22 1.31
CA GLY A 213 12.08 -12.53 2.60
C GLY A 213 12.29 -13.53 3.75
N PRO A 214 13.38 -13.40 4.55
CA PRO A 214 13.53 -14.18 5.76
C PRO A 214 12.43 -13.88 6.77
N VAL A 215 12.19 -14.82 7.68
CA VAL A 215 11.36 -14.60 8.86
C VAL A 215 12.09 -13.63 9.80
N ILE A 216 11.41 -12.56 10.18
CA ILE A 216 11.95 -11.54 11.10
C ILE A 216 11.22 -11.53 12.45
N HIS A 217 10.03 -12.14 12.52
CA HIS A 217 9.27 -12.36 13.76
C HIS A 217 8.45 -13.63 13.63
N ASP A 218 8.58 -14.55 14.57
CA ASP A 218 7.96 -15.89 14.46
C ASP A 218 6.48 -15.89 14.81
N SER A 219 6.02 -15.00 15.72
CA SER A 219 4.65 -15.04 16.25
C SER A 219 4.20 -13.66 16.77
N LEU A 220 3.92 -12.73 15.87
CA LEU A 220 3.41 -11.39 16.19
C LEU A 220 1.91 -11.45 16.47
N HIS A 221 1.46 -10.89 17.60
CA HIS A 221 0.04 -10.74 17.87
C HIS A 221 -0.58 -9.68 16.93
N TRP A 222 -1.81 -9.94 16.47
CA TRP A 222 -2.47 -9.08 15.47
C TRP A 222 -2.63 -7.61 15.89
N THR A 223 -2.80 -7.34 17.19
CA THR A 223 -2.90 -5.96 17.72
C THR A 223 -1.61 -5.15 17.57
N ASP A 224 -0.50 -5.81 17.32
CA ASP A 224 0.80 -5.18 17.14
C ASP A 224 1.19 -4.94 15.67
N ILE A 225 0.37 -5.32 14.70
CA ILE A 225 0.68 -5.20 13.27
C ILE A 225 1.11 -3.77 12.90
N THR A 226 0.36 -2.75 13.34
CA THR A 226 0.66 -1.35 13.02
C THR A 226 1.91 -0.86 13.72
N ARG A 227 2.10 -1.18 15.01
CA ARG A 227 3.29 -0.80 15.79
C ARG A 227 4.56 -1.46 15.25
N TYR A 228 4.49 -2.74 14.90
CA TYR A 228 5.61 -3.46 14.31
C TYR A 228 5.95 -2.93 12.91
N THR A 229 4.94 -2.65 12.09
CA THR A 229 5.14 -2.00 10.79
C THR A 229 5.76 -0.60 10.98
N HIS A 230 5.31 0.17 11.97
CA HIS A 230 5.87 1.49 12.26
C HIS A 230 7.36 1.39 12.65
N ALA A 231 7.71 0.49 13.55
CA ALA A 231 9.11 0.25 13.93
C ALA A 231 9.98 -0.08 12.71
N LEU A 232 9.51 -0.99 11.87
CA LEU A 232 10.21 -1.37 10.64
C LEU A 232 10.35 -0.19 9.67
N MET A 233 9.30 0.65 9.52
CA MET A 233 9.36 1.83 8.66
C MET A 233 10.32 2.90 9.20
N ARG A 234 10.37 3.13 10.49
CA ARG A 234 11.32 4.04 11.13
C ARG A 234 12.76 3.56 10.88
N LEU A 235 13.02 2.29 11.12
CA LEU A 235 14.33 1.68 10.87
C LEU A 235 14.71 1.79 9.37
N TYR A 236 13.78 1.50 8.47
CA TYR A 236 13.99 1.63 7.02
C TYR A 236 14.20 3.08 6.58
N ASN A 237 13.49 4.06 7.15
CA ASN A 237 13.69 5.48 6.88
C ASN A 237 15.07 5.97 7.34
N ARG A 238 15.54 5.47 8.48
CA ARG A 238 16.83 5.83 9.08
C ARG A 238 18.03 5.21 8.36
N LEU A 239 17.96 3.91 8.03
CA LEU A 239 19.09 3.15 7.49
C LEU A 239 19.02 2.91 5.97
N GLY A 240 17.87 3.10 5.36
CA GLY A 240 17.66 2.87 3.93
C GLY A 240 18.41 3.89 3.06
N ARG A 241 19.08 3.39 2.03
CA ARG A 241 19.84 4.25 1.10
C ARG A 241 18.91 5.15 0.30
N ARG A 242 19.31 6.42 0.15
CA ARG A 242 18.62 7.44 -0.68
C ARG A 242 19.48 7.98 -1.83
N ASP A 243 20.77 7.76 -1.77
CA ASP A 243 21.76 8.16 -2.78
C ASP A 243 21.66 7.35 -4.08
N ASN A 244 21.20 6.10 -4.00
CA ASN A 244 21.09 5.21 -5.14
C ASN A 244 19.76 4.45 -5.15
N LEU A 245 18.82 4.90 -5.99
CA LEU A 245 17.47 4.32 -6.09
C LEU A 245 17.44 2.85 -6.50
N THR A 246 18.45 2.34 -7.18
CA THR A 246 18.53 0.91 -7.55
C THR A 246 18.91 0.03 -6.38
N LYS A 247 19.58 0.59 -5.38
CA LYS A 247 20.04 -0.08 -4.15
C LYS A 247 19.26 0.34 -2.89
N ALA A 248 18.12 1.02 -3.05
CA ALA A 248 17.35 1.60 -1.96
C ALA A 248 16.25 0.67 -1.38
N ARG A 249 15.98 -0.49 -2.00
CA ARG A 249 14.96 -1.44 -1.49
C ARG A 249 15.38 -2.06 -0.16
N ILE A 250 14.41 -2.34 0.72
CA ILE A 250 14.67 -2.92 2.05
C ILE A 250 15.44 -4.25 1.98
N LYS A 251 15.22 -5.07 0.94
CA LYS A 251 15.98 -6.30 0.73
C LYS A 251 17.50 -6.09 0.64
N ILE A 252 17.92 -4.92 0.14
CA ILE A 252 19.33 -4.57 0.06
C ILE A 252 19.85 -4.16 1.44
N LEU A 253 19.04 -3.41 2.20
CA LEU A 253 19.36 -3.05 3.58
C LEU A 253 19.54 -4.31 4.44
N ILE A 254 18.54 -5.21 4.48
CA ILE A 254 18.60 -6.45 5.27
C ILE A 254 19.82 -7.30 4.87
N ARG A 255 20.09 -7.40 3.57
CA ARG A 255 21.27 -8.15 3.09
C ARG A 255 22.59 -7.51 3.50
N SER A 256 22.68 -6.18 3.55
CA SER A 256 23.91 -5.46 3.93
C SER A 256 24.19 -5.49 5.41
N VAL A 257 23.16 -5.47 6.24
CA VAL A 257 23.25 -5.50 7.70
C VAL A 257 23.36 -6.94 8.22
N GLY A 258 22.76 -7.89 7.53
CA GLY A 258 22.56 -9.26 8.01
C GLY A 258 21.20 -9.42 8.69
N THR A 259 20.59 -10.60 8.54
CA THR A 259 19.23 -10.85 9.05
C THR A 259 19.16 -10.77 10.58
N ASP A 260 20.13 -11.33 11.28
CA ASP A 260 20.11 -11.39 12.75
C ASP A 260 20.32 -10.01 13.39
N GLU A 261 21.26 -9.24 12.86
CA GLU A 261 21.46 -7.86 13.31
C GLU A 261 20.27 -6.97 12.97
N PHE A 262 19.65 -7.17 11.78
CA PHE A 262 18.43 -6.45 11.44
C PHE A 262 17.27 -6.77 12.39
N LYS A 263 17.10 -8.04 12.79
CA LYS A 263 16.10 -8.44 13.80
C LYS A 263 16.35 -7.72 15.12
N LYS A 264 17.59 -7.75 15.62
CA LYS A 264 17.96 -7.07 16.87
C LYS A 264 17.63 -5.58 16.83
N LEU A 265 18.05 -4.87 15.79
CA LEU A 265 17.74 -3.44 15.61
C LEU A 265 16.22 -3.18 15.52
N LEU A 266 15.48 -4.08 14.89
CA LEU A 266 14.03 -3.96 14.79
C LEU A 266 13.32 -4.22 16.11
N ASP A 267 13.79 -5.16 16.92
CA ASP A 267 13.24 -5.45 18.25
C ASP A 267 13.48 -4.29 19.23
N GLU A 268 14.67 -3.65 19.15
CA GLU A 268 14.97 -2.43 19.89
C GLU A 268 14.01 -1.28 19.49
N GLU A 269 13.84 -1.04 18.18
CA GLU A 269 12.93 -0.01 17.66
C GLU A 269 11.45 -0.32 17.99
N PHE A 270 11.06 -1.60 17.97
CA PHE A 270 9.71 -2.02 18.32
C PHE A 270 9.40 -1.82 19.80
N THR A 271 10.39 -2.05 20.65
CA THR A 271 10.29 -1.76 22.09
C THR A 271 10.09 -0.26 22.33
N ASP A 272 10.86 0.61 21.65
CA ASP A 272 10.69 2.07 21.69
C ASP A 272 9.29 2.49 21.22
N VAL A 273 8.84 1.94 20.09
CA VAL A 273 7.48 2.22 19.57
C VAL A 273 6.40 1.80 20.56
N LYS A 274 6.53 0.65 21.23
CA LYS A 274 5.55 0.20 22.24
C LYS A 274 5.48 1.15 23.44
N GLN A 275 6.59 1.71 23.84
CA GLN A 275 6.66 2.62 25.00
C GLN A 275 6.16 4.02 24.68
N ASN A 276 6.49 4.54 23.50
CA ASN A 276 6.30 5.94 23.14
C ASN A 276 5.07 6.21 22.28
N PHE A 277 4.49 5.20 21.63
CA PHE A 277 3.31 5.35 20.78
C PHE A 277 2.14 4.55 21.32
N LYS A 278 1.02 5.24 21.53
CA LYS A 278 -0.22 4.58 21.93
C LYS A 278 -0.60 3.51 20.90
N GLN A 279 -1.10 2.39 21.40
CA GLN A 279 -1.78 1.42 20.55
C GLN A 279 -2.97 2.12 19.90
N LEU A 280 -3.21 1.85 18.61
CA LEU A 280 -4.43 2.29 17.95
C LEU A 280 -5.63 1.76 18.72
N ASP A 281 -6.60 2.63 18.94
CA ASP A 281 -7.91 2.18 19.40
C ASP A 281 -8.58 1.46 18.22
N LEU A 282 -8.50 0.15 18.22
CA LEU A 282 -9.02 -0.68 17.15
C LEU A 282 -10.56 -0.67 17.09
N SER A 283 -11.23 -0.17 18.14
CA SER A 283 -12.68 0.05 18.12
C SER A 283 -13.09 1.17 17.16
N LEU A 284 -12.17 2.07 16.83
CA LEU A 284 -12.37 3.14 15.86
C LEU A 284 -12.15 2.71 14.41
N ILE A 285 -11.63 1.51 14.18
CA ILE A 285 -11.43 0.95 12.84
C ILE A 285 -12.69 0.16 12.47
N HIS A 286 -13.48 0.72 11.57
CA HIS A 286 -14.68 0.06 11.07
C HIS A 286 -14.29 -1.02 10.06
N ILE A 287 -14.25 -2.27 10.49
CA ILE A 287 -13.96 -3.43 9.65
C ILE A 287 -15.26 -4.13 9.26
#